data_62c4656e502b99260b18cc7776354df3
#
_entry.id   62c4656e502b99260b18cc7776354df3
#
_cell.length_a   1.000
_cell.length_b   1.000
_cell.length_c   1.000
_cell.angle_alpha   90.00
_cell.angle_beta   90.00
_cell.angle_gamma   90.00
#
_symmetry.space_group_name_H-M   'P 1'
#
loop_
_entity.id
_entity.type
_entity.pdbx_description
1 polymer ?
#
loop_
_entity_poly.entity_id
_entity_poly.type
_entity_poly.pdbx_seq_one_letter_code
_entity_poly.pdbx_strand_id
1 'polypeptide(L)'
;MPVKREQNLKGPALKPFFVRAAYDKITIKTRYLLCQLKKFLYICGCFKLSDMKKKESPNHLLPHYYTDLIEAGCDEAGRGCLAGSVYATAVILPPDYDNPALNDSKKLSEKRRRELRDQIVRDAVAWAVGIVTPEEIDRINILNASFLAMHRALDQLKVRPQAIIVDGNRFTPYQDLPYTTIVKGDGKYQSIAAASILAKTFRDEYMDSIAEEWPFYDWKRNKGYPTRAHREGIQKHGTSPYHRMSYNLLGSTQLEMKFED
;
A
#
# COMPACT_ATOMS: atom_id res chain seq x y z
N MET A 1 -44.13 30.81 49.49
CA MET A 1 -42.87 30.99 48.73
C MET A 1 -42.63 29.70 47.96
N PRO A 2 -42.67 29.67 46.61
CA PRO A 2 -42.42 28.49 45.82
C PRO A 2 -40.95 28.45 45.37
N VAL A 3 -40.30 27.29 45.55
CA VAL A 3 -38.96 26.96 45.13
C VAL A 3 -38.94 26.72 43.61
N LYS A 4 -38.09 27.46 42.92
CA LYS A 4 -37.85 27.29 41.47
C LYS A 4 -37.10 26.00 41.21
N ARG A 5 -37.63 25.12 40.34
CA ARG A 5 -36.93 23.97 39.73
C ARG A 5 -36.04 24.48 38.63
N GLU A 6 -34.74 24.29 38.76
CA GLU A 6 -33.77 24.38 37.65
C GLU A 6 -33.94 23.20 36.71
N GLN A 7 -34.26 23.48 35.44
CA GLN A 7 -34.28 22.48 34.37
C GLN A 7 -32.85 22.30 33.87
N ASN A 8 -32.27 21.13 34.15
CA ASN A 8 -31.02 20.67 33.55
C ASN A 8 -31.26 20.31 32.08
N LEU A 9 -30.88 21.18 31.14
CA LEU A 9 -30.77 20.91 29.74
C LEU A 9 -29.49 20.11 29.45
N LYS A 10 -29.58 18.78 29.51
CA LYS A 10 -28.56 17.90 28.95
C LYS A 10 -28.74 17.85 27.44
N GLY A 11 -27.93 18.59 26.68
CA GLY A 11 -27.79 18.42 25.23
C GLY A 11 -27.20 17.05 24.91
N PRO A 12 -27.45 16.50 23.70
CA PRO A 12 -26.97 15.18 23.33
C PRO A 12 -25.43 15.17 23.31
N ALA A 13 -24.82 14.28 24.09
CA ALA A 13 -23.39 14.04 24.08
C ALA A 13 -22.96 13.55 22.70
N LEU A 14 -22.17 14.34 21.98
CA LEU A 14 -21.52 13.93 20.74
C LEU A 14 -20.66 12.72 21.02
N LYS A 15 -20.87 11.63 20.23
CA LYS A 15 -20.13 10.38 20.38
C LYS A 15 -18.62 10.65 20.27
N PRO A 16 -17.77 10.08 21.10
CA PRO A 16 -16.32 10.36 21.16
C PRO A 16 -15.59 10.09 19.82
N PHE A 17 -16.17 9.30 18.95
CA PHE A 17 -15.63 8.98 17.63
C PHE A 17 -15.60 10.19 16.66
N PHE A 18 -16.60 11.08 16.72
CA PHE A 18 -16.65 12.27 15.86
C PHE A 18 -15.68 13.37 16.31
N VAL A 19 -15.46 13.50 17.61
CA VAL A 19 -14.52 14.48 18.16
C VAL A 19 -13.08 14.11 17.82
N ARG A 20 -12.74 12.81 17.86
CA ARG A 20 -11.40 12.31 17.54
C ARG A 20 -11.07 12.50 16.05
N ALA A 21 -11.99 12.20 15.16
CA ALA A 21 -11.80 12.38 13.70
C ALA A 21 -11.68 13.87 13.30
N ALA A 22 -12.34 14.79 14.00
CA ALA A 22 -12.19 16.22 13.77
C ALA A 22 -10.86 16.75 14.32
N TYR A 23 -10.41 16.25 15.46
CA TYR A 23 -9.13 16.61 16.09
C TYR A 23 -7.96 16.13 15.23
N ASP A 24 -8.01 14.91 14.68
CA ASP A 24 -6.98 14.36 13.79
C ASP A 24 -6.88 15.16 12.48
N LYS A 25 -8.01 15.59 11.89
CA LYS A 25 -8.02 16.44 10.68
C LYS A 25 -7.41 17.83 10.92
N ILE A 26 -7.66 18.44 12.07
CA ILE A 26 -7.08 19.74 12.43
C ILE A 26 -5.57 19.58 12.64
N THR A 27 -5.13 18.53 13.30
CA THR A 27 -3.72 18.23 13.55
C THR A 27 -2.91 17.99 12.28
N ILE A 28 -3.48 17.27 11.29
CA ILE A 28 -2.83 17.02 9.98
C ILE A 28 -2.66 18.33 9.21
N LYS A 29 -3.72 19.13 9.11
CA LYS A 29 -3.67 20.43 8.42
C LYS A 29 -2.70 21.40 9.08
N THR A 30 -2.64 21.39 10.41
CA THR A 30 -1.71 22.20 11.20
C THR A 30 -0.27 21.73 11.05
N ARG A 31 -0.01 20.42 10.99
CA ARG A 31 1.33 19.86 10.71
C ARG A 31 1.83 20.25 9.32
N TYR A 32 0.95 20.17 8.30
CA TYR A 32 1.29 20.61 6.95
C TYR A 32 1.62 22.10 6.90
N LEU A 33 0.82 22.93 7.56
CA LEU A 33 1.05 24.38 7.66
C LEU A 33 2.34 24.71 8.44
N LEU A 34 2.62 23.99 9.52
CA LEU A 34 3.85 24.15 10.31
C LEU A 34 5.10 23.74 9.52
N CYS A 35 5.01 22.71 8.68
CA CYS A 35 6.12 22.31 7.81
C CYS A 35 6.41 23.39 6.74
N GLN A 36 5.37 23.96 6.15
CA GLN A 36 5.51 25.09 5.20
C GLN A 36 6.07 26.34 5.89
N LEU A 37 5.64 26.65 7.12
CA LEU A 37 6.19 27.74 7.93
C LEU A 37 7.66 27.53 8.29
N LYS A 38 8.08 26.31 8.62
CA LYS A 38 9.50 25.98 8.86
C LYS A 38 10.35 26.18 7.61
N LYS A 39 9.86 25.78 6.41
CA LYS A 39 10.53 26.03 5.14
C LYS A 39 10.63 27.54 4.85
N PHE A 40 9.56 28.30 5.10
CA PHE A 40 9.54 29.75 4.92
C PHE A 40 10.54 30.46 5.84
N LEU A 41 10.61 30.08 7.12
CA LEU A 41 11.58 30.59 8.09
C LEU A 41 13.04 30.27 7.71
N TYR A 42 13.26 29.10 7.08
CA TYR A 42 14.57 28.72 6.52
C TYR A 42 14.98 29.61 5.35
N ILE A 43 14.06 29.83 4.38
CA ILE A 43 14.30 30.72 3.22
C ILE A 43 14.55 32.16 3.67
N CYS A 44 13.91 32.61 4.75
CA CYS A 44 14.13 33.92 5.35
C CYS A 44 15.41 34.03 6.22
N GLY A 45 16.25 32.96 6.29
CA GLY A 45 17.51 33.00 7.06
C GLY A 45 17.35 32.98 8.57
N CYS A 46 16.13 32.72 9.08
CA CYS A 46 15.82 32.68 10.52
C CYS A 46 16.20 31.36 11.20
N PHE A 47 16.62 30.34 10.41
CA PHE A 47 17.04 29.01 10.91
C PHE A 47 18.42 28.63 10.37
N LYS A 48 19.32 28.11 11.23
CA LYS A 48 20.66 27.69 10.83
C LYS A 48 20.65 26.24 10.30
N LEU A 49 21.41 25.97 9.24
CA LEU A 49 21.58 24.65 8.59
C LEU A 49 22.08 23.55 9.55
N SER A 50 22.70 23.94 10.68
CA SER A 50 23.20 23.02 11.72
C SER A 50 22.14 22.16 12.38
N ASP A 51 20.88 22.62 12.38
CA ASP A 51 19.78 21.95 13.10
C ASP A 51 19.09 20.86 12.27
N MET A 52 19.48 20.73 11.00
CA MET A 52 18.89 19.75 10.05
C MET A 52 19.76 18.51 9.77
N LYS A 53 21.00 18.45 10.27
CA LYS A 53 21.85 17.27 10.07
C LYS A 53 21.54 16.18 11.11
N LYS A 54 20.42 15.45 10.92
CA LYS A 54 20.34 14.08 11.45
C LYS A 54 21.40 13.23 10.72
N LYS A 55 22.21 12.46 11.46
CA LYS A 55 23.10 11.47 10.88
C LYS A 55 22.24 10.48 10.08
N GLU A 56 22.33 10.52 8.76
CA GLU A 56 21.69 9.54 7.89
C GLU A 56 22.31 8.17 8.18
N SER A 57 21.49 7.21 8.57
CA SER A 57 21.90 5.82 8.59
C SER A 57 22.05 5.32 7.15
N PRO A 58 22.98 4.43 6.82
CA PRO A 58 23.27 4.02 5.44
C PRO A 58 22.11 3.30 4.72
N ASN A 59 20.96 3.14 5.35
CA ASN A 59 19.75 2.51 4.80
C ASN A 59 18.47 3.36 4.99
N HIS A 60 18.58 4.67 5.13
CA HIS A 60 17.43 5.53 5.34
C HIS A 60 16.74 5.84 4.03
N LEU A 61 15.44 5.52 3.93
CA LEU A 61 14.62 5.83 2.76
C LEU A 61 14.36 7.33 2.67
N LEU A 62 14.37 7.87 1.46
CA LEU A 62 14.05 9.27 1.21
C LEU A 62 12.59 9.55 1.56
N PRO A 63 12.27 10.68 2.20
CA PRO A 63 10.92 10.98 2.63
C PRO A 63 9.97 11.23 1.43
N HIS A 64 10.44 11.87 0.36
CA HIS A 64 9.67 12.20 -0.83
C HIS A 64 10.58 12.44 -2.04
N TYR A 65 10.02 12.31 -3.24
CA TYR A 65 10.63 12.67 -4.51
C TYR A 65 10.30 14.14 -4.88
N TYR A 66 9.02 14.52 -4.74
CA TYR A 66 8.54 15.88 -4.98
C TYR A 66 8.47 16.65 -3.66
N THR A 67 9.38 17.62 -3.47
CA THR A 67 9.55 18.33 -2.18
C THR A 67 8.42 19.29 -1.82
N ASP A 68 7.68 19.78 -2.83
CA ASP A 68 6.69 20.86 -2.66
C ASP A 68 5.26 20.47 -3.04
N LEU A 69 5.06 19.18 -3.33
CA LEU A 69 3.77 18.62 -3.73
C LEU A 69 3.27 17.57 -2.73
N ILE A 70 1.95 17.43 -2.65
CA ILE A 70 1.33 16.30 -1.96
C ILE A 70 1.55 15.06 -2.82
N GLU A 71 2.52 14.24 -2.43
CA GLU A 71 2.94 13.06 -3.18
C GLU A 71 2.22 11.80 -2.68
N ALA A 72 1.74 10.98 -3.62
CA ALA A 72 1.29 9.62 -3.33
C ALA A 72 2.32 8.60 -3.84
N GLY A 73 2.77 7.70 -2.98
CA GLY A 73 3.55 6.52 -3.37
C GLY A 73 2.64 5.35 -3.69
N CYS A 74 2.89 4.63 -4.79
CA CYS A 74 2.12 3.48 -5.24
C CYS A 74 3.00 2.24 -5.43
N ASP A 75 2.49 1.09 -5.01
CA ASP A 75 3.09 -0.23 -5.27
C ASP A 75 1.99 -1.31 -5.33
N GLU A 76 2.32 -2.49 -5.87
CA GLU A 76 1.41 -3.61 -6.00
C GLU A 76 1.97 -4.91 -5.42
N ALA A 77 1.06 -5.83 -5.08
CA ALA A 77 1.37 -7.20 -4.65
C ALA A 77 0.56 -8.23 -5.44
N GLY A 78 1.22 -9.35 -5.77
CA GLY A 78 0.54 -10.50 -6.37
C GLY A 78 0.66 -10.64 -7.89
N ARG A 79 1.54 -9.91 -8.58
CA ARG A 79 1.70 -10.03 -10.05
C ARG A 79 2.03 -11.43 -10.52
N GLY A 80 3.01 -12.07 -9.91
CA GLY A 80 3.52 -13.39 -10.31
C GLY A 80 2.74 -14.59 -9.77
N CYS A 81 1.57 -14.39 -9.17
CA CYS A 81 0.78 -15.44 -8.58
C CYS A 81 -0.12 -16.14 -9.60
N LEU A 82 -0.32 -17.46 -9.48
CA LEU A 82 -1.24 -18.23 -10.31
C LEU A 82 -2.70 -18.04 -9.88
N ALA A 83 -2.92 -17.60 -8.64
CA ALA A 83 -4.25 -17.43 -8.08
C ALA A 83 -4.35 -16.16 -7.22
N GLY A 84 -5.56 -15.67 -7.07
CA GLY A 84 -5.94 -14.51 -6.28
C GLY A 84 -5.77 -13.19 -7.03
N SER A 85 -6.44 -12.18 -6.50
CA SER A 85 -6.44 -10.81 -7.03
C SER A 85 -5.07 -10.16 -6.93
N VAL A 86 -4.81 -9.16 -7.78
CA VAL A 86 -3.73 -8.21 -7.59
C VAL A 86 -4.23 -7.07 -6.70
N TYR A 87 -3.39 -6.68 -5.75
CA TYR A 87 -3.64 -5.59 -4.81
C TYR A 87 -2.63 -4.49 -5.07
N ALA A 88 -3.08 -3.28 -5.23
CA ALA A 88 -2.23 -2.11 -5.22
C ALA A 88 -2.66 -1.15 -4.13
N THR A 89 -1.74 -0.35 -3.62
CA THR A 89 -2.04 0.69 -2.65
C THR A 89 -1.44 2.01 -3.07
N ALA A 90 -2.10 3.09 -2.67
CA ALA A 90 -1.61 4.44 -2.77
C ALA A 90 -1.52 5.01 -1.35
N VAL A 91 -0.40 5.63 -1.00
CA VAL A 91 -0.12 6.16 0.34
C VAL A 91 0.43 7.57 0.26
N ILE A 92 -0.18 8.49 1.00
CA ILE A 92 0.30 9.85 1.23
C ILE A 92 0.80 9.93 2.67
N LEU A 93 2.08 10.18 2.86
CA LEU A 93 2.69 10.35 4.18
C LEU A 93 2.75 11.83 4.57
N PRO A 94 2.82 12.16 5.87
CA PRO A 94 3.12 13.52 6.31
C PRO A 94 4.46 14.01 5.76
N PRO A 95 4.62 15.31 5.47
CA PRO A 95 5.87 15.86 4.90
C PRO A 95 7.11 15.67 5.78
N ASP A 96 6.92 15.55 7.08
CA ASP A 96 7.98 15.33 8.08
C ASP A 96 8.03 13.88 8.58
N TYR A 97 7.36 12.97 7.87
CA TYR A 97 7.36 11.55 8.22
C TYR A 97 8.75 10.95 8.09
N ASP A 98 9.19 10.30 9.16
CA ASP A 98 10.50 9.66 9.25
C ASP A 98 10.38 8.37 10.05
N ASN A 99 10.33 7.23 9.34
CA ASN A 99 10.27 5.92 9.96
C ASN A 99 11.44 5.05 9.45
N PRO A 100 12.54 4.97 10.20
CA PRO A 100 13.73 4.20 9.81
C PRO A 100 13.49 2.68 9.75
N ALA A 101 12.34 2.21 10.22
CA ALA A 101 11.96 0.80 10.14
C ALA A 101 11.32 0.43 8.80
N LEU A 102 10.92 1.40 7.97
CA LEU A 102 10.46 1.13 6.61
C LEU A 102 11.59 0.61 5.74
N ASN A 103 11.31 -0.42 4.97
CA ASN A 103 12.22 -1.03 4.00
C ASN A 103 11.41 -1.80 2.96
N ASP A 104 12.06 -2.27 1.89
CA ASP A 104 11.52 -3.26 0.96
C ASP A 104 10.78 -4.37 1.72
N SER A 105 9.50 -4.53 1.42
CA SER A 105 8.59 -5.45 2.13
C SER A 105 9.06 -6.91 2.10
N LYS A 106 9.87 -7.30 1.10
CA LYS A 106 10.43 -8.65 0.95
C LYS A 106 11.57 -8.93 1.92
N LYS A 107 12.22 -7.88 2.43
CA LYS A 107 13.29 -7.99 3.44
C LYS A 107 12.76 -8.04 4.87
N LEU A 108 11.49 -7.74 5.06
CA LEU A 108 10.84 -7.72 6.37
C LEU A 108 10.19 -9.07 6.68
N SER A 109 10.25 -9.52 7.94
CA SER A 109 9.45 -10.66 8.41
C SER A 109 7.94 -10.33 8.36
N GLU A 110 7.09 -11.35 8.28
CA GLU A 110 5.64 -11.15 8.29
C GLU A 110 5.16 -10.38 9.52
N LYS A 111 5.67 -10.77 10.71
CA LYS A 111 5.36 -10.05 11.97
C LYS A 111 5.71 -8.57 11.85
N ARG A 112 6.90 -8.24 11.34
CA ARG A 112 7.33 -6.85 11.21
C ARG A 112 6.51 -6.08 10.19
N ARG A 113 6.10 -6.70 9.08
CA ARG A 113 5.19 -6.09 8.12
C ARG A 113 3.83 -5.73 8.74
N ARG A 114 3.26 -6.63 9.56
CA ARG A 114 1.98 -6.37 10.26
C ARG A 114 2.10 -5.21 11.26
N GLU A 115 3.16 -5.17 12.04
CA GLU A 115 3.43 -4.05 12.97
C GLU A 115 3.56 -2.71 12.21
N LEU A 116 4.29 -2.69 11.10
CA LEU A 116 4.46 -1.50 10.28
C LEU A 116 3.17 -1.10 9.56
N ARG A 117 2.36 -2.05 9.11
CA ARG A 117 1.03 -1.78 8.57
C ARG A 117 0.19 -0.96 9.53
N ASP A 118 0.10 -1.39 10.80
CA ASP A 118 -0.71 -0.69 11.81
C ASP A 118 -0.18 0.72 12.06
N GLN A 119 1.13 0.91 12.00
CA GLN A 119 1.74 2.24 12.08
C GLN A 119 1.41 3.09 10.85
N ILE A 120 1.58 2.56 9.63
CA ILE A 120 1.30 3.28 8.39
C ILE A 120 -0.18 3.70 8.32
N VAL A 121 -1.10 2.77 8.62
CA VAL A 121 -2.55 3.03 8.63
C VAL A 121 -2.92 4.17 9.59
N ARG A 122 -2.26 4.25 10.74
CA ARG A 122 -2.49 5.31 11.74
C ARG A 122 -1.85 6.63 11.34
N ASP A 123 -0.62 6.59 10.79
CA ASP A 123 0.23 7.77 10.64
C ASP A 123 0.09 8.43 9.26
N ALA A 124 -0.36 7.71 8.23
CA ALA A 124 -0.55 8.25 6.89
C ALA A 124 -1.63 9.33 6.85
N VAL A 125 -1.40 10.37 6.04
CA VAL A 125 -2.39 11.42 5.73
C VAL A 125 -3.59 10.82 5.00
N ALA A 126 -3.33 9.94 4.04
CA ALA A 126 -4.33 9.13 3.35
C ALA A 126 -3.68 7.87 2.80
N TRP A 127 -4.46 6.81 2.73
CA TRP A 127 -4.11 5.57 2.05
C TRP A 127 -5.38 4.90 1.52
N ALA A 128 -5.23 4.11 0.47
CA ALA A 128 -6.31 3.32 -0.09
C ALA A 128 -5.78 2.08 -0.81
N VAL A 129 -6.67 1.10 -0.99
CA VAL A 129 -6.37 -0.18 -1.64
C VAL A 129 -7.22 -0.30 -2.90
N GLY A 130 -6.59 -0.59 -4.02
CA GLY A 130 -7.24 -0.96 -5.26
C GLY A 130 -7.04 -2.45 -5.55
N ILE A 131 -8.08 -3.12 -6.01
CA ILE A 131 -8.11 -4.56 -6.22
C ILE A 131 -8.56 -4.82 -7.67
N VAL A 132 -7.90 -5.78 -8.32
CA VAL A 132 -8.31 -6.32 -9.63
C VAL A 132 -8.38 -7.83 -9.52
N THR A 133 -9.52 -8.40 -9.91
CA THR A 133 -9.84 -9.82 -9.75
C THR A 133 -9.10 -10.70 -10.75
N PRO A 134 -9.01 -12.02 -10.51
CA PRO A 134 -8.45 -12.96 -11.48
C PRO A 134 -9.09 -12.89 -12.86
N GLU A 135 -10.43 -12.77 -12.92
CA GLU A 135 -11.17 -12.64 -14.17
C GLU A 135 -10.81 -11.37 -14.93
N GLU A 136 -10.67 -10.24 -14.24
CA GLU A 136 -10.22 -8.99 -14.86
C GLU A 136 -8.78 -9.10 -15.35
N ILE A 137 -7.89 -9.76 -14.58
CA ILE A 137 -6.50 -10.01 -14.98
C ILE A 137 -6.44 -10.80 -16.27
N ASP A 138 -7.25 -11.86 -16.39
CA ASP A 138 -7.31 -12.70 -17.59
C ASP A 138 -7.78 -11.91 -18.82
N ARG A 139 -8.66 -10.94 -18.62
CA ARG A 139 -9.21 -10.10 -19.69
C ARG A 139 -8.24 -9.02 -20.19
N ILE A 140 -7.50 -8.36 -19.27
CA ILE A 140 -6.69 -7.16 -19.60
C ILE A 140 -5.18 -7.37 -19.48
N ASN A 141 -4.74 -8.53 -19.08
CA ASN A 141 -3.39 -8.95 -18.66
C ASN A 141 -2.90 -8.31 -17.36
N ILE A 142 -1.85 -8.92 -16.76
CA ILE A 142 -1.36 -8.51 -15.42
C ILE A 142 -0.72 -7.13 -15.39
N LEU A 143 -0.10 -6.67 -16.47
CA LEU A 143 0.51 -5.34 -16.51
C LEU A 143 -0.57 -4.26 -16.41
N ASN A 144 -1.58 -4.35 -17.26
CA ASN A 144 -2.71 -3.41 -17.25
C ASN A 144 -3.54 -3.55 -15.96
N ALA A 145 -3.68 -4.77 -15.43
CA ALA A 145 -4.36 -5.02 -14.16
C ALA A 145 -3.63 -4.36 -12.97
N SER A 146 -2.28 -4.35 -12.97
CA SER A 146 -1.52 -3.63 -11.94
C SER A 146 -1.77 -2.12 -12.00
N PHE A 147 -1.79 -1.54 -13.19
CA PHE A 147 -2.08 -0.11 -13.35
C PHE A 147 -3.53 0.22 -12.95
N LEU A 148 -4.48 -0.62 -13.37
CA LEU A 148 -5.88 -0.45 -12.97
C LEU A 148 -6.07 -0.54 -11.46
N ALA A 149 -5.36 -1.46 -10.79
CA ALA A 149 -5.38 -1.55 -9.33
C ALA A 149 -4.82 -0.27 -8.67
N MET A 150 -3.72 0.28 -9.19
CA MET A 150 -3.16 1.55 -8.70
C MET A 150 -4.13 2.71 -8.93
N HIS A 151 -4.76 2.81 -10.10
CA HIS A 151 -5.77 3.83 -10.38
C HIS A 151 -6.96 3.72 -9.42
N ARG A 152 -7.47 2.51 -9.16
CA ARG A 152 -8.54 2.27 -8.17
C ARG A 152 -8.13 2.67 -6.75
N ALA A 153 -6.86 2.50 -6.39
CA ALA A 153 -6.35 2.98 -5.12
C ALA A 153 -6.31 4.51 -5.07
N LEU A 154 -5.82 5.15 -6.13
CA LEU A 154 -5.78 6.62 -6.23
C LEU A 154 -7.17 7.26 -6.20
N ASP A 155 -8.18 6.64 -6.87
CA ASP A 155 -9.57 7.09 -6.86
C ASP A 155 -10.20 7.09 -5.45
N GLN A 156 -9.77 6.18 -4.59
CA GLN A 156 -10.29 6.01 -3.24
C GLN A 156 -9.58 6.85 -2.18
N LEU A 157 -8.52 7.57 -2.53
CA LEU A 157 -7.82 8.42 -1.58
C LEU A 157 -8.71 9.56 -1.08
N LYS A 158 -8.80 9.72 0.23
CA LYS A 158 -9.55 10.84 0.87
C LYS A 158 -8.91 12.21 0.68
N VAL A 159 -7.64 12.23 0.33
CA VAL A 159 -6.87 13.44 0.01
C VAL A 159 -6.32 13.27 -1.40
N ARG A 160 -6.64 14.21 -2.30
CA ARG A 160 -6.14 14.16 -3.68
C ARG A 160 -4.65 14.47 -3.70
N PRO A 161 -3.80 13.59 -4.27
CA PRO A 161 -2.40 13.90 -4.48
C PRO A 161 -2.22 14.98 -5.56
N GLN A 162 -1.07 15.63 -5.55
CA GLN A 162 -0.63 16.57 -6.59
C GLN A 162 0.42 15.95 -7.50
N ALA A 163 1.05 14.86 -7.06
CA ALA A 163 2.01 14.07 -7.83
C ALA A 163 1.99 12.61 -7.37
N ILE A 164 2.46 11.71 -8.23
CA ILE A 164 2.48 10.27 -7.98
C ILE A 164 3.89 9.74 -8.19
N ILE A 165 4.39 8.91 -7.28
CA ILE A 165 5.57 8.08 -7.50
C ILE A 165 5.17 6.60 -7.43
N VAL A 166 5.69 5.81 -8.37
CA VAL A 166 5.25 4.43 -8.58
C VAL A 166 6.46 3.50 -8.55
N ASP A 167 6.36 2.36 -7.84
CA ASP A 167 7.39 1.33 -7.98
C ASP A 167 7.37 0.74 -9.40
N GLY A 168 8.57 0.55 -9.97
CA GLY A 168 8.72 -0.05 -11.30
C GLY A 168 9.24 0.90 -12.36
N ASN A 169 9.09 0.49 -13.63
CA ASN A 169 9.61 1.20 -14.80
C ASN A 169 8.53 1.62 -15.80
N ARG A 170 7.26 1.35 -15.52
CA ARG A 170 6.11 1.67 -16.37
C ARG A 170 4.91 2.03 -15.52
N PHE A 171 4.11 2.96 -16.02
CA PHE A 171 2.82 3.34 -15.44
C PHE A 171 1.95 3.96 -16.54
N THR A 172 0.66 3.73 -16.49
CA THR A 172 -0.29 4.44 -17.34
C THR A 172 -0.67 5.75 -16.67
N PRO A 173 -0.61 6.91 -17.37
CA PRO A 173 -0.99 8.20 -16.79
C PRO A 173 -2.33 8.13 -16.05
N TYR A 174 -2.38 8.78 -14.91
CA TYR A 174 -3.60 8.90 -14.09
C TYR A 174 -4.07 10.34 -14.09
N GLN A 175 -5.17 10.60 -14.79
CA GLN A 175 -5.68 11.95 -14.98
C GLN A 175 -4.57 12.92 -15.47
N ASP A 176 -4.57 14.17 -15.03
CA ASP A 176 -3.58 15.19 -15.37
C ASP A 176 -2.46 15.30 -14.34
N LEU A 177 -2.27 14.28 -13.49
CA LEU A 177 -1.27 14.33 -12.43
C LEU A 177 0.12 13.95 -12.96
N PRO A 178 1.17 14.73 -12.63
CA PRO A 178 2.54 14.35 -12.90
C PRO A 178 2.88 13.07 -12.14
N TYR A 179 3.63 12.18 -12.78
CA TYR A 179 4.08 10.94 -12.15
C TYR A 179 5.54 10.64 -12.48
N THR A 180 6.19 9.89 -11.61
CA THR A 180 7.53 9.33 -11.84
C THR A 180 7.54 7.86 -11.46
N THR A 181 8.06 7.02 -12.37
CA THR A 181 8.31 5.60 -12.11
C THR A 181 9.72 5.42 -11.54
N ILE A 182 9.86 4.62 -10.49
CA ILE A 182 11.11 4.47 -9.76
C ILE A 182 11.41 2.98 -9.57
N VAL A 183 12.39 2.47 -10.30
CA VAL A 183 12.81 1.06 -10.20
C VAL A 183 13.34 0.80 -8.79
N LYS A 184 12.77 -0.21 -8.10
CA LYS A 184 13.00 -0.55 -6.69
C LYS A 184 12.74 0.65 -5.77
N GLY A 185 11.63 1.33 -6.02
CA GLY A 185 11.21 2.50 -5.28
C GLY A 185 10.88 2.20 -3.82
N ASP A 186 10.40 0.98 -3.54
CA ASP A 186 10.16 0.43 -2.21
C ASP A 186 11.41 0.39 -1.30
N GLY A 187 12.59 0.34 -1.90
CA GLY A 187 13.87 0.47 -1.22
C GLY A 187 14.49 1.88 -1.25
N LYS A 188 13.77 2.90 -1.75
CA LYS A 188 14.29 4.26 -1.94
C LYS A 188 13.44 5.34 -1.29
N TYR A 189 12.10 5.21 -1.35
CA TYR A 189 11.16 6.23 -0.88
C TYR A 189 10.18 5.67 0.13
N GLN A 190 9.94 6.42 1.21
CA GLN A 190 9.11 5.97 2.32
C GLN A 190 7.64 5.75 1.90
N SER A 191 7.08 6.60 1.03
CA SER A 191 5.70 6.46 0.56
C SER A 191 5.49 5.21 -0.30
N ILE A 192 6.46 4.83 -1.15
CA ILE A 192 6.42 3.57 -1.92
C ILE A 192 6.61 2.36 -1.01
N ALA A 193 7.57 2.42 -0.06
CA ALA A 193 7.77 1.34 0.91
C ALA A 193 6.53 1.10 1.76
N ALA A 194 5.87 2.17 2.21
CA ALA A 194 4.60 2.08 2.92
C ALA A 194 3.51 1.44 2.04
N ALA A 195 3.40 1.84 0.77
CA ALA A 195 2.49 1.23 -0.18
C ALA A 195 2.78 -0.26 -0.37
N SER A 196 4.04 -0.66 -0.56
CA SER A 196 4.46 -2.06 -0.69
C SER A 196 4.02 -2.91 0.51
N ILE A 197 4.24 -2.41 1.73
CA ILE A 197 3.85 -3.10 2.96
C ILE A 197 2.33 -3.26 3.04
N LEU A 198 1.56 -2.22 2.74
CA LEU A 198 0.10 -2.28 2.75
C LEU A 198 -0.42 -3.24 1.68
N ALA A 199 0.03 -3.14 0.43
CA ALA A 199 -0.39 -4.02 -0.64
C ALA A 199 -0.12 -5.49 -0.31
N LYS A 200 1.08 -5.78 0.21
CA LYS A 200 1.48 -7.14 0.60
C LYS A 200 0.66 -7.68 1.76
N THR A 201 0.44 -6.91 2.81
CA THR A 201 -0.26 -7.38 4.01
C THR A 201 -1.76 -7.58 3.76
N PHE A 202 -2.42 -6.66 3.07
CA PHE A 202 -3.83 -6.82 2.71
C PHE A 202 -4.05 -7.99 1.77
N ARG A 203 -3.14 -8.19 0.81
CA ARG A 203 -3.23 -9.34 -0.09
C ARG A 203 -2.99 -10.65 0.63
N ASP A 204 -2.03 -10.71 1.55
CA ASP A 204 -1.75 -11.94 2.31
C ASP A 204 -2.96 -12.34 3.17
N GLU A 205 -3.64 -11.41 3.81
CA GLU A 205 -4.89 -11.67 4.55
C GLU A 205 -6.01 -12.19 3.64
N TYR A 206 -6.17 -11.58 2.46
CA TYR A 206 -7.12 -12.09 1.46
C TYR A 206 -6.77 -13.53 1.04
N MET A 207 -5.49 -13.83 0.79
CA MET A 207 -5.08 -15.20 0.44
C MET A 207 -5.29 -16.20 1.58
N ASP A 208 -5.15 -15.76 2.83
CA ASP A 208 -5.45 -16.60 4.00
C ASP A 208 -6.95 -16.93 4.08
N SER A 209 -7.83 -15.96 3.82
CA SER A 209 -9.28 -16.16 3.84
C SER A 209 -9.75 -17.14 2.76
N ILE A 210 -9.29 -17.00 1.52
CA ILE A 210 -9.68 -17.91 0.44
C ILE A 210 -9.02 -19.31 0.57
N ALA A 211 -7.89 -19.40 1.29
CA ALA A 211 -7.27 -20.69 1.59
C ALA A 211 -8.08 -21.54 2.56
N GLU A 212 -8.97 -20.94 3.34
CA GLU A 212 -9.90 -21.67 4.22
C GLU A 212 -11.02 -22.32 3.42
N GLU A 213 -11.50 -21.63 2.40
CA GLU A 213 -12.51 -22.15 1.46
C GLU A 213 -11.91 -23.21 0.51
N TRP A 214 -10.66 -23.00 0.07
CA TRP A 214 -9.96 -23.85 -0.91
C TRP A 214 -8.62 -24.36 -0.37
N PRO A 215 -8.62 -25.36 0.55
CA PRO A 215 -7.41 -25.81 1.26
C PRO A 215 -6.41 -26.60 0.42
N PHE A 216 -6.75 -26.93 -0.85
CA PHE A 216 -6.02 -27.89 -1.68
C PHE A 216 -4.72 -27.34 -2.29
N TYR A 217 -4.48 -26.04 -2.24
CA TYR A 217 -3.43 -25.36 -3.03
C TYR A 217 -2.29 -24.79 -2.17
N ASP A 218 -2.30 -25.06 -0.87
CA ASP A 218 -1.30 -24.54 0.11
C ASP A 218 -1.19 -23.00 0.12
N TRP A 219 -2.30 -22.29 -0.14
CA TRP A 219 -2.30 -20.83 -0.24
C TRP A 219 -1.98 -20.10 1.06
N LYS A 220 -2.19 -20.72 2.21
CA LYS A 220 -1.75 -20.16 3.50
C LYS A 220 -0.24 -19.94 3.53
N ARG A 221 0.54 -20.78 2.87
CA ARG A 221 2.00 -20.67 2.81
C ARG A 221 2.47 -19.95 1.57
N ASN A 222 2.02 -20.38 0.40
CA ASN A 222 2.53 -19.90 -0.87
C ASN A 222 1.85 -18.61 -1.38
N LYS A 223 0.75 -18.15 -0.73
CA LYS A 223 0.01 -16.92 -1.10
C LYS A 223 -0.34 -16.84 -2.60
N GLY A 224 -0.60 -17.99 -3.22
CA GLY A 224 -0.94 -18.12 -4.64
C GLY A 224 0.25 -18.15 -5.60
N TYR A 225 1.50 -18.09 -5.13
CA TYR A 225 2.68 -18.21 -5.97
C TYR A 225 2.84 -19.61 -6.58
N PRO A 226 3.55 -19.75 -7.74
CA PRO A 226 3.68 -20.98 -8.51
C PRO A 226 4.64 -22.00 -7.86
N THR A 227 4.36 -22.38 -6.62
CA THR A 227 5.13 -23.40 -5.92
C THR A 227 4.76 -24.81 -6.42
N ARG A 228 5.62 -25.79 -6.13
CA ARG A 228 5.33 -27.20 -6.44
C ARG A 228 4.01 -27.66 -5.83
N ALA A 229 3.79 -27.39 -4.54
CA ALA A 229 2.55 -27.75 -3.84
C ALA A 229 1.30 -27.13 -4.50
N HIS A 230 1.38 -25.87 -4.96
CA HIS A 230 0.28 -25.22 -5.67
C HIS A 230 -0.05 -25.94 -6.98
N ARG A 231 0.98 -26.26 -7.79
CA ARG A 231 0.81 -26.96 -9.08
C ARG A 231 0.31 -28.40 -8.90
N GLU A 232 0.82 -29.13 -7.90
CA GLU A 232 0.33 -30.48 -7.54
C GLU A 232 -1.14 -30.42 -7.09
N GLY A 233 -1.53 -29.39 -6.33
CA GLY A 233 -2.91 -29.12 -5.95
C GLY A 233 -3.82 -28.93 -7.18
N ILE A 234 -3.38 -28.11 -8.15
CA ILE A 234 -4.11 -27.89 -9.40
C ILE A 234 -4.22 -29.18 -10.22
N GLN A 235 -3.15 -29.95 -10.32
CA GLN A 235 -3.14 -31.21 -11.06
C GLN A 235 -4.12 -32.22 -10.46
N LYS A 236 -4.23 -32.27 -9.13
CA LYS A 236 -5.05 -33.25 -8.40
C LYS A 236 -6.53 -32.86 -8.27
N HIS A 237 -6.79 -31.56 -8.06
CA HIS A 237 -8.12 -31.05 -7.69
C HIS A 237 -8.73 -30.11 -8.76
N GLY A 238 -8.01 -29.86 -9.86
CA GLY A 238 -8.43 -28.89 -10.86
C GLY A 238 -8.16 -27.44 -10.42
N THR A 239 -8.80 -26.52 -11.11
CA THR A 239 -8.72 -25.08 -10.80
C THR A 239 -9.90 -24.63 -9.94
N SER A 240 -9.74 -23.54 -9.21
CA SER A 240 -10.81 -22.83 -8.51
C SER A 240 -11.15 -21.53 -9.27
N PRO A 241 -12.25 -20.83 -8.91
CA PRO A 241 -12.58 -19.51 -9.47
C PRO A 241 -11.53 -18.43 -9.22
N TYR A 242 -10.61 -18.67 -8.29
CA TYR A 242 -9.53 -17.74 -7.96
C TYR A 242 -8.27 -17.89 -8.83
N HIS A 243 -8.18 -18.96 -9.67
CA HIS A 243 -7.04 -19.14 -10.58
C HIS A 243 -7.12 -18.21 -11.78
N ARG A 244 -5.95 -17.75 -12.22
CA ARG A 244 -5.79 -16.91 -13.42
C ARG A 244 -5.61 -17.81 -14.63
N MET A 245 -6.66 -18.00 -15.40
CA MET A 245 -6.72 -18.98 -16.47
C MET A 245 -5.80 -18.62 -17.66
N SER A 246 -5.44 -17.37 -17.81
CA SER A 246 -4.46 -16.92 -18.82
C SER A 246 -3.01 -17.26 -18.47
N TYR A 247 -2.74 -17.77 -17.25
CA TYR A 247 -1.40 -18.14 -16.80
C TYR A 247 -1.08 -19.60 -17.12
N ASN A 248 0.21 -19.93 -17.27
CA ASN A 248 0.64 -21.34 -17.32
C ASN A 248 0.55 -21.98 -15.94
N LEU A 249 -0.59 -22.55 -15.61
CA LEU A 249 -0.92 -23.07 -14.29
C LEU A 249 -0.10 -24.31 -13.91
N LEU A 250 0.16 -25.20 -14.87
CA LEU A 250 0.87 -26.47 -14.62
C LEU A 250 2.40 -26.36 -14.82
N GLY A 251 2.85 -25.29 -15.47
CA GLY A 251 4.24 -25.15 -15.88
C GLY A 251 4.57 -25.94 -17.16
N SER A 252 5.75 -25.73 -17.71
CA SER A 252 6.24 -26.57 -18.80
C SER A 252 6.56 -27.94 -18.21
N THR A 253 5.82 -28.96 -18.58
CA THR A 253 6.30 -30.33 -18.46
C THR A 253 7.49 -30.39 -19.41
N GLN A 254 8.71 -30.46 -18.90
CA GLN A 254 9.81 -30.94 -19.72
C GLN A 254 9.42 -32.36 -20.15
N LEU A 255 9.03 -32.49 -21.40
CA LEU A 255 9.00 -33.80 -22.06
C LEU A 255 10.46 -34.25 -22.05
N GLU A 256 10.83 -35.12 -21.10
CA GLU A 256 11.98 -35.98 -21.25
C GLU A 256 11.75 -36.82 -22.48
N MET A 257 12.24 -36.37 -23.63
CA MET A 257 12.39 -37.24 -24.79
C MET A 257 13.47 -38.25 -24.40
N LYS A 258 13.04 -39.42 -23.91
CA LYS A 258 13.90 -40.58 -23.89
C LYS A 258 14.15 -40.95 -25.37
N PHE A 259 15.32 -40.64 -25.85
CA PHE A 259 15.84 -41.30 -27.02
C PHE A 259 16.12 -42.74 -26.60
N GLU A 260 15.33 -43.66 -27.06
CA GLU A 260 15.65 -45.11 -27.02
C GLU A 260 16.70 -45.32 -28.11
N ASP A 261 17.92 -45.75 -27.69
CA ASP A 261 19.03 -46.15 -28.54
C ASP A 261 18.74 -47.54 -29.20
#